data_6f036edbd50b0c3fb136e540984843c3
#
_entry.id   6f036edbd50b0c3fb136e540984843c3
#
_cell.length_a   1.000
_cell.length_b   1.000
_cell.length_c   1.000
_cell.angle_alpha   90.00
_cell.angle_beta   90.00
_cell.angle_gamma   90.00
#
_symmetry.space_group_name_H-M   'P 1'
#
loop_
_entity.id
_entity.type
_entity.pdbx_description
1 polymer ?
#
loop_
_entity_poly.entity_id
_entity_poly.type
_entity_poly.pdbx_seq_one_letter_code
_entity_poly.pdbx_strand_id
1 'polypeptide(L)'
;MKTNYVLIDLENVQPKNLEILKGHDFKVVVFVGSKQAKISFDLAVAMQGLGSHAEYIKIDGDGPNALDFHIAFYIGRISATDDNCYFHIISKDAGFDPLIRHLKTKKIYAQREKDVSEIPLLKISNSKSTSERLDAIVDFLKSRGSAKPRTVTTLSNSINSLLPKLEKKMTPAEIKEAKQDALEWLKTHQVRDYTAEFGMYL
;
A
#
# COMPACT_ATOMS: atom_id res chain seq x y z
N MET A 1 10.57 7.39 7.65
CA MET A 1 9.92 6.51 6.67
C MET A 1 8.62 6.04 7.30
N LYS A 2 7.49 5.92 6.55
CA LYS A 2 6.24 5.47 7.15
C LYS A 2 6.26 3.98 7.41
N THR A 3 5.79 3.57 8.60
CA THR A 3 5.48 2.16 8.89
C THR A 3 4.25 1.75 8.09
N ASN A 4 4.37 0.70 7.28
CA ASN A 4 3.26 0.21 6.47
C ASN A 4 2.56 -0.95 7.18
N TYR A 5 1.27 -0.79 7.44
CA TYR A 5 0.42 -1.83 8.02
C TYR A 5 -0.46 -2.43 6.93
N VAL A 6 -0.48 -3.75 6.84
CA VAL A 6 -1.34 -4.53 5.93
C VAL A 6 -2.42 -5.18 6.77
N LEU A 7 -3.63 -4.67 6.67
CA LEU A 7 -4.80 -5.14 7.43
C LEU A 7 -5.65 -6.00 6.51
N ILE A 8 -5.70 -7.30 6.76
CA ILE A 8 -6.34 -8.28 5.89
C ILE A 8 -7.70 -8.66 6.45
N ASP A 9 -8.73 -8.38 5.69
CA ASP A 9 -10.09 -8.82 5.92
C ASP A 9 -10.27 -10.24 5.38
N LEU A 10 -10.13 -11.24 6.26
CA LEU A 10 -10.13 -12.64 5.84
C LEU A 10 -11.53 -13.17 5.49
N GLU A 11 -12.60 -12.47 5.83
CA GLU A 11 -13.97 -12.82 5.39
C GLU A 11 -14.18 -12.49 3.91
N ASN A 12 -13.59 -11.37 3.44
CA ASN A 12 -13.77 -10.88 2.08
C ASN A 12 -12.67 -11.35 1.11
N VAL A 13 -11.47 -11.65 1.61
CA VAL A 13 -10.35 -12.06 0.77
C VAL A 13 -9.63 -13.27 1.33
N GLN A 14 -9.11 -14.11 0.43
CA GLN A 14 -8.20 -15.22 0.76
C GLN A 14 -6.87 -14.92 0.09
N PRO A 15 -5.92 -14.27 0.78
CA PRO A 15 -4.66 -13.87 0.17
C PRO A 15 -3.85 -15.10 -0.22
N LYS A 16 -3.44 -15.17 -1.48
CA LYS A 16 -2.77 -16.37 -2.02
C LYS A 16 -1.26 -16.35 -1.92
N ASN A 17 -0.65 -15.18 -1.82
CA ASN A 17 0.80 -15.03 -1.90
C ASN A 17 1.32 -13.95 -0.94
N LEU A 18 1.27 -14.22 0.35
CA LEU A 18 1.82 -13.30 1.35
C LEU A 18 3.35 -13.31 1.40
N GLU A 19 4.00 -14.29 0.74
CA GLU A 19 5.47 -14.34 0.69
C GLU A 19 6.08 -13.13 0.00
N ILE A 20 5.31 -12.45 -0.88
CA ILE A 20 5.75 -11.20 -1.51
C ILE A 20 6.02 -10.08 -0.50
N LEU A 21 5.48 -10.17 0.72
CA LEU A 21 5.74 -9.23 1.82
C LEU A 21 7.11 -9.46 2.49
N LYS A 22 7.69 -10.66 2.32
CA LYS A 22 9.01 -10.97 2.89
C LYS A 22 10.07 -10.03 2.30
N GLY A 23 10.92 -9.51 3.18
CA GLY A 23 11.99 -8.57 2.80
C GLY A 23 11.53 -7.11 2.63
N HIS A 24 10.27 -6.83 2.90
CA HIS A 24 9.72 -5.49 3.05
C HIS A 24 9.34 -5.22 4.51
N ASP A 25 9.43 -3.97 4.93
CA ASP A 25 9.08 -3.55 6.30
C ASP A 25 7.57 -3.31 6.42
N PHE A 26 6.80 -4.42 6.31
CA PHE A 26 5.36 -4.41 6.53
C PHE A 26 5.02 -5.05 7.87
N LYS A 27 4.05 -4.46 8.58
CA LYS A 27 3.37 -5.10 9.71
C LYS A 27 2.03 -5.64 9.22
N VAL A 28 1.82 -6.94 9.36
CA VAL A 28 0.65 -7.64 8.80
C VAL A 28 -0.29 -8.05 9.92
N VAL A 29 -1.54 -7.66 9.81
CA VAL A 29 -2.60 -8.05 10.74
C VAL A 29 -3.71 -8.74 9.96
N VAL A 30 -3.97 -10.00 10.27
CA VAL A 30 -5.05 -10.76 9.65
C VAL A 30 -6.23 -10.81 10.60
N PHE A 31 -7.34 -10.19 10.20
CA PHE A 31 -8.59 -10.23 10.96
C PHE A 31 -9.40 -11.45 10.55
N VAL A 32 -9.74 -12.27 11.53
CA VAL A 32 -10.45 -13.54 11.35
C VAL A 32 -11.84 -13.42 11.95
N GLY A 33 -12.87 -13.65 11.16
CA GLY A 33 -14.25 -13.62 11.61
C GLY A 33 -14.53 -14.61 12.73
N SER A 34 -15.47 -14.30 13.62
CA SER A 34 -15.81 -15.13 14.79
C SER A 34 -16.20 -16.57 14.42
N LYS A 35 -16.91 -16.73 13.30
CA LYS A 35 -17.35 -18.05 12.78
C LYS A 35 -16.31 -18.76 11.93
N GLN A 36 -15.24 -18.09 11.57
CA GLN A 36 -14.18 -18.68 10.76
C GLN A 36 -13.29 -19.59 11.61
N ALA A 37 -13.52 -20.88 11.50
CA ALA A 37 -12.82 -21.90 12.30
C ALA A 37 -11.53 -22.39 11.65
N LYS A 38 -11.29 -22.07 10.36
CA LYS A 38 -10.16 -22.59 9.58
C LYS A 38 -9.49 -21.47 8.80
N ILE A 39 -8.17 -21.57 8.71
CA ILE A 39 -7.32 -20.78 7.79
C ILE A 39 -6.60 -21.76 6.86
N SER A 40 -6.21 -21.30 5.68
CA SER A 40 -5.42 -22.15 4.78
C SER A 40 -4.03 -22.41 5.36
N PHE A 41 -3.48 -23.57 5.06
CA PHE A 41 -2.12 -23.92 5.47
C PHE A 41 -1.10 -22.92 4.88
N ASP A 42 -1.28 -22.52 3.62
CA ASP A 42 -0.39 -21.56 2.95
C ASP A 42 -0.39 -20.19 3.67
N LEU A 43 -1.56 -19.72 4.12
CA LEU A 43 -1.66 -18.50 4.94
C LEU A 43 -0.90 -18.65 6.26
N ALA A 44 -1.07 -19.78 6.94
CA ALA A 44 -0.40 -20.04 8.21
C ALA A 44 1.14 -20.05 8.04
N VAL A 45 1.64 -20.74 7.02
CA VAL A 45 3.07 -20.80 6.71
C VAL A 45 3.63 -19.42 6.35
N ALA A 46 2.91 -18.66 5.53
CA ALA A 46 3.34 -17.31 5.15
C ALA A 46 3.42 -16.37 6.35
N MET A 47 2.40 -16.39 7.22
CA MET A 47 2.37 -15.60 8.46
C MET A 47 3.50 -16.00 9.43
N GLN A 48 3.75 -17.30 9.59
CA GLN A 48 4.88 -17.80 10.38
C GLN A 48 6.22 -17.29 9.83
N GLY A 49 6.36 -17.24 8.50
CA GLY A 49 7.55 -16.74 7.83
C GLY A 49 7.78 -15.22 8.00
N LEU A 50 6.76 -14.45 8.38
CA LEU A 50 6.86 -13.02 8.73
C LEU A 50 7.23 -12.79 10.20
N GLY A 51 7.13 -13.81 11.04
CA GLY A 51 7.55 -13.76 12.44
C GLY A 51 6.82 -12.68 13.25
N SER A 52 7.57 -11.85 13.97
CA SER A 52 7.01 -10.78 14.81
C SER A 52 6.37 -9.63 14.02
N HIS A 53 6.48 -9.62 12.70
CA HIS A 53 5.84 -8.64 11.83
C HIS A 53 4.39 -9.02 11.46
N ALA A 54 3.89 -10.17 11.92
CA ALA A 54 2.57 -10.67 11.58
C ALA A 54 1.81 -11.18 12.80
N GLU A 55 0.51 -10.87 12.85
CA GLU A 55 -0.39 -11.34 13.90
C GLU A 55 -1.77 -11.69 13.34
N TYR A 56 -2.47 -12.60 14.03
CA TYR A 56 -3.88 -12.88 13.81
C TYR A 56 -4.71 -12.23 14.90
N ILE A 57 -5.81 -11.61 14.50
CA ILE A 57 -6.82 -11.09 15.41
C ILE A 57 -8.13 -11.78 15.09
N LYS A 58 -8.54 -12.69 15.95
CA LYS A 58 -9.89 -13.26 15.89
C LYS A 58 -10.86 -12.30 16.55
N ILE A 59 -11.88 -11.86 15.81
CA ILE A 59 -12.88 -10.93 16.35
C ILE A 59 -13.90 -11.67 17.21
N ASP A 60 -14.47 -10.97 18.17
CA ASP A 60 -15.64 -11.41 18.93
C ASP A 60 -16.92 -10.90 18.28
N GLY A 61 -17.98 -11.72 18.35
CA GLY A 61 -19.28 -11.39 17.79
C GLY A 61 -19.39 -11.67 16.30
N ASP A 62 -20.64 -11.77 15.88
CA ASP A 62 -21.04 -12.01 14.49
C ASP A 62 -22.18 -11.06 14.14
N GLY A 63 -21.97 -10.16 13.28
CA GLY A 63 -22.99 -9.23 12.80
C GLY A 63 -22.53 -8.59 11.51
N PRO A 64 -23.44 -7.91 10.80
CA PRO A 64 -23.05 -7.14 9.64
C PRO A 64 -21.91 -6.19 9.98
N ASN A 65 -20.84 -6.22 9.18
CA ASN A 65 -19.66 -5.35 9.33
C ASN A 65 -18.89 -5.50 10.66
N ALA A 66 -19.08 -6.61 11.41
CA ALA A 66 -18.38 -6.81 12.69
C ALA A 66 -16.87 -6.73 12.51
N LEU A 67 -16.33 -7.35 11.45
CA LEU A 67 -14.91 -7.34 11.15
C LEU A 67 -14.45 -5.94 10.74
N ASP A 68 -15.26 -5.19 9.99
CA ASP A 68 -14.93 -3.82 9.54
C ASP A 68 -14.77 -2.87 10.73
N PHE A 69 -15.63 -3.00 11.75
CA PHE A 69 -15.51 -2.21 12.99
C PHE A 69 -14.21 -2.51 13.73
N HIS A 70 -13.78 -3.78 13.75
CA HIS A 70 -12.51 -4.14 14.36
C HIS A 70 -11.32 -3.55 13.57
N ILE A 71 -11.34 -3.64 12.24
CA ILE A 71 -10.30 -3.01 11.39
C ILE A 71 -10.26 -1.50 11.65
N ALA A 72 -11.42 -0.83 11.66
CA ALA A 72 -11.50 0.60 11.93
C ALA A 72 -10.95 0.97 13.32
N PHE A 73 -11.29 0.19 14.35
CA PHE A 73 -10.76 0.35 15.70
C PHE A 73 -9.22 0.23 15.73
N TYR A 74 -8.68 -0.81 15.07
CA TYR A 74 -7.23 -1.02 15.04
C TYR A 74 -6.49 0.08 14.26
N ILE A 75 -7.06 0.61 13.18
CA ILE A 75 -6.51 1.78 12.50
C ILE A 75 -6.42 2.96 13.48
N GLY A 76 -7.50 3.24 14.21
CA GLY A 76 -7.53 4.33 15.20
C GLY A 76 -6.51 4.12 16.32
N ARG A 77 -6.44 2.89 16.89
CA ARG A 77 -5.50 2.53 17.96
C ARG A 77 -4.05 2.65 17.52
N ILE A 78 -3.72 2.13 16.34
CA ILE A 78 -2.35 2.18 15.81
C ILE A 78 -1.95 3.61 15.50
N SER A 79 -2.83 4.39 14.85
CA SER A 79 -2.54 5.79 14.52
C SER A 79 -2.39 6.71 15.73
N ALA A 80 -2.91 6.31 16.90
CA ALA A 80 -2.72 7.03 18.15
C ALA A 80 -1.32 6.81 18.77
N THR A 81 -0.64 5.72 18.40
CA THR A 81 0.69 5.35 18.93
C THR A 81 1.81 5.48 17.91
N ASP A 82 1.49 5.47 16.62
CA ASP A 82 2.40 5.63 15.49
C ASP A 82 1.81 6.66 14.52
N ASP A 83 2.22 7.91 14.65
CA ASP A 83 1.78 9.02 13.80
C ASP A 83 2.38 8.98 12.39
N ASN A 84 3.38 8.12 12.17
CA ASN A 84 4.05 7.93 10.89
C ASN A 84 3.64 6.62 10.20
N CYS A 85 2.41 6.18 10.38
CA CYS A 85 1.85 4.97 9.78
C CYS A 85 1.16 5.21 8.42
N TYR A 86 1.02 4.12 7.66
CA TYR A 86 0.19 4.03 6.46
C TYR A 86 -0.50 2.68 6.44
N PHE A 87 -1.80 2.66 6.11
CA PHE A 87 -2.60 1.46 6.15
C PHE A 87 -2.98 0.98 4.76
N HIS A 88 -2.77 -0.30 4.50
CA HIS A 88 -3.26 -1.05 3.35
C HIS A 88 -4.38 -1.97 3.83
N ILE A 89 -5.63 -1.67 3.49
CA ILE A 89 -6.78 -2.51 3.82
C ILE A 89 -7.00 -3.48 2.67
N ILE A 90 -6.75 -4.75 2.91
CA ILE A 90 -6.93 -5.80 1.89
C ILE A 90 -8.34 -6.35 2.03
N SER A 91 -9.26 -5.82 1.23
CA SER A 91 -10.67 -6.21 1.18
C SER A 91 -11.29 -5.87 -0.16
N LYS A 92 -12.26 -6.67 -0.59
CA LYS A 92 -13.11 -6.38 -1.76
C LYS A 92 -14.30 -5.50 -1.39
N ASP A 93 -14.56 -5.30 -0.11
CA ASP A 93 -15.70 -4.50 0.34
C ASP A 93 -15.43 -3.00 0.16
N ALA A 94 -16.25 -2.35 -0.66
CA ALA A 94 -16.21 -0.92 -0.88
C ALA A 94 -16.73 -0.11 0.34
N GLY A 95 -17.30 -0.76 1.34
CA GLY A 95 -17.73 -0.15 2.60
C GLY A 95 -16.59 0.57 3.34
N PHE A 96 -15.34 0.18 3.12
CA PHE A 96 -14.18 0.88 3.65
C PHE A 96 -13.90 2.24 2.98
N ASP A 97 -14.39 2.51 1.77
CA ASP A 97 -14.04 3.72 1.03
C ASP A 97 -14.52 5.02 1.75
N PRO A 98 -15.72 5.08 2.37
CA PRO A 98 -16.11 6.21 3.21
C PRO A 98 -15.21 6.42 4.43
N LEU A 99 -14.81 5.32 5.11
CA LEU A 99 -13.89 5.37 6.24
C LEU A 99 -12.55 5.96 5.81
N ILE A 100 -11.98 5.49 4.70
CA ILE A 100 -10.71 5.98 4.15
C ILE A 100 -10.77 7.48 3.86
N ARG A 101 -11.89 7.97 3.27
CA ARG A 101 -12.08 9.40 3.06
C ARG A 101 -12.12 10.19 4.37
N HIS A 102 -12.79 9.66 5.40
CA HIS A 102 -12.83 10.29 6.72
C HIS A 102 -11.45 10.29 7.39
N LEU A 103 -10.73 9.16 7.41
CA LEU A 103 -9.38 9.05 7.97
C LEU A 103 -8.43 10.08 7.36
N LYS A 104 -8.53 10.32 6.06
CA LYS A 104 -7.74 11.34 5.37
C LYS A 104 -7.95 12.75 5.93
N THR A 105 -9.18 13.11 6.36
CA THR A 105 -9.44 14.41 7.00
C THR A 105 -8.74 14.54 8.36
N LYS A 106 -8.45 13.40 9.00
CA LYS A 106 -7.70 13.30 10.26
C LYS A 106 -6.19 13.11 10.05
N LYS A 107 -5.70 13.22 8.78
CA LYS A 107 -4.30 12.99 8.39
C LYS A 107 -3.83 11.53 8.63
N ILE A 108 -4.75 10.60 8.80
CA ILE A 108 -4.50 9.17 8.83
C ILE A 108 -4.62 8.66 7.39
N TYR A 109 -3.55 8.04 6.89
CA TYR A 109 -3.48 7.64 5.49
C TYR A 109 -3.75 6.15 5.35
N ALA A 110 -4.76 5.83 4.58
CA ALA A 110 -5.16 4.46 4.28
C ALA A 110 -5.54 4.32 2.81
N GLN A 111 -5.40 3.12 2.27
CA GLN A 111 -5.85 2.75 0.93
C GLN A 111 -6.41 1.34 1.00
N ARG A 112 -7.42 1.04 0.18
CA ARG A 112 -7.96 -0.29 0.03
C ARG A 112 -7.45 -0.92 -1.27
N GLU A 113 -6.97 -2.14 -1.16
CA GLU A 113 -6.58 -3.00 -2.27
C GLU A 113 -7.39 -4.30 -2.23
N LYS A 114 -7.69 -4.87 -3.39
CA LYS A 114 -8.43 -6.14 -3.50
C LYS A 114 -7.57 -7.36 -3.19
N ASP A 115 -6.27 -7.22 -3.31
CA ASP A 115 -5.28 -8.26 -3.03
C ASP A 115 -3.96 -7.63 -2.59
N VAL A 116 -3.16 -8.38 -1.84
CA VAL A 116 -1.84 -7.93 -1.34
C VAL A 116 -0.90 -7.56 -2.49
N SER A 117 -0.98 -8.29 -3.61
CA SER A 117 -0.18 -8.00 -4.80
C SER A 117 -0.50 -6.65 -5.46
N GLU A 118 -1.66 -6.07 -5.14
CA GLU A 118 -2.06 -4.75 -5.64
C GLU A 118 -1.45 -3.59 -4.83
N ILE A 119 -0.82 -3.86 -3.69
CA ILE A 119 -0.08 -2.84 -2.95
C ILE A 119 0.95 -2.19 -3.88
N PRO A 120 0.90 -0.85 -4.07
CA PRO A 120 1.71 -0.19 -5.10
C PRO A 120 3.21 -0.48 -5.02
N LEU A 121 3.75 -0.54 -3.79
CA LEU A 121 5.16 -0.88 -3.57
C LEU A 121 5.50 -2.28 -4.07
N LEU A 122 4.61 -3.25 -3.87
CA LEU A 122 4.80 -4.64 -4.31
C LEU A 122 4.63 -4.77 -5.82
N LYS A 123 3.67 -4.05 -6.42
CA LYS A 123 3.55 -3.98 -7.89
C LYS A 123 4.86 -3.53 -8.53
N ILE A 124 5.41 -2.42 -8.04
CA ILE A 124 6.68 -1.89 -8.54
C ILE A 124 7.82 -2.90 -8.38
N SER A 125 7.93 -3.54 -7.20
CA SER A 125 9.01 -4.48 -6.89
C SER A 125 8.92 -5.80 -7.67
N ASN A 126 7.71 -6.21 -8.09
CA ASN A 126 7.46 -7.46 -8.80
C ASN A 126 7.32 -7.29 -10.31
N SER A 127 7.36 -6.05 -10.82
CA SER A 127 7.33 -5.77 -12.26
C SER A 127 8.53 -6.39 -12.97
N LYS A 128 8.27 -7.10 -14.08
CA LYS A 128 9.28 -7.84 -14.84
C LYS A 128 9.96 -7.02 -15.92
N SER A 129 9.33 -5.93 -16.33
CA SER A 129 9.86 -5.03 -17.35
C SER A 129 9.91 -3.58 -16.86
N THR A 130 10.73 -2.77 -17.51
CA THR A 130 10.83 -1.32 -17.26
C THR A 130 9.47 -0.63 -17.50
N SER A 131 8.75 -1.02 -18.56
CA SER A 131 7.42 -0.47 -18.86
C SER A 131 6.40 -0.76 -17.77
N GLU A 132 6.25 -2.03 -17.34
CA GLU A 132 5.34 -2.40 -16.24
C GLU A 132 5.67 -1.65 -14.94
N ARG A 133 6.97 -1.43 -14.71
CA ARG A 133 7.46 -0.72 -13.53
C ARG A 133 7.10 0.76 -13.57
N LEU A 134 7.24 1.38 -14.75
CA LEU A 134 6.81 2.75 -14.98
C LEU A 134 5.33 2.95 -14.75
N ASP A 135 4.50 2.07 -15.32
CA ASP A 135 3.05 2.11 -15.14
C ASP A 135 2.68 1.99 -13.66
N ALA A 136 3.32 1.08 -12.93
CA ALA A 136 3.09 0.91 -11.50
C ALA A 136 3.51 2.15 -10.67
N ILE A 137 4.62 2.81 -11.01
CA ILE A 137 5.05 4.07 -10.38
C ILE A 137 4.05 5.19 -10.67
N VAL A 138 3.60 5.31 -11.91
CA VAL A 138 2.60 6.31 -12.32
C VAL A 138 1.28 6.09 -11.59
N ASP A 139 0.78 4.86 -11.52
CA ASP A 139 -0.44 4.52 -10.80
C ASP A 139 -0.31 4.81 -9.31
N PHE A 140 0.83 4.51 -8.72
CA PHE A 140 1.12 4.88 -7.34
C PHE A 140 1.07 6.41 -7.13
N LEU A 141 1.67 7.19 -8.02
CA LEU A 141 1.63 8.65 -7.93
C LEU A 141 0.21 9.20 -8.11
N LYS A 142 -0.57 8.62 -9.04
CA LYS A 142 -1.99 8.98 -9.26
C LYS A 142 -2.85 8.68 -8.04
N SER A 143 -2.64 7.54 -7.40
CA SER A 143 -3.43 7.11 -6.22
C SER A 143 -3.26 8.02 -5.00
N ARG A 144 -2.17 8.80 -4.94
CA ARG A 144 -1.90 9.72 -3.82
C ARG A 144 -2.88 10.90 -3.73
N GLY A 145 -3.73 11.11 -4.71
CA GLY A 145 -4.76 12.16 -4.70
C GLY A 145 -4.16 13.57 -4.45
N SER A 146 -4.64 14.28 -3.45
CA SER A 146 -4.15 15.62 -3.08
C SER A 146 -2.72 15.64 -2.51
N ALA A 147 -2.17 14.49 -2.14
CA ALA A 147 -0.77 14.35 -1.68
C ALA A 147 0.21 14.08 -2.83
N LYS A 148 -0.21 14.32 -4.09
CA LYS A 148 0.68 14.24 -5.26
C LYS A 148 1.83 15.23 -5.12
N PRO A 149 3.04 14.88 -5.57
CA PRO A 149 4.15 15.82 -5.65
C PRO A 149 3.77 17.03 -6.50
N ARG A 150 4.04 18.24 -6.04
CA ARG A 150 3.68 19.49 -6.72
C ARG A 150 4.86 20.17 -7.40
N THR A 151 6.07 19.67 -7.22
CA THR A 151 7.29 20.20 -7.83
C THR A 151 8.15 19.05 -8.36
N VAL A 152 9.03 19.33 -9.30
CA VAL A 152 10.00 18.35 -9.81
C VAL A 152 10.85 17.79 -8.66
N THR A 153 11.22 18.63 -7.70
CA THR A 153 11.97 18.21 -6.50
C THR A 153 11.20 17.25 -5.65
N THR A 154 9.91 17.54 -5.33
CA THR A 154 9.09 16.64 -4.51
C THR A 154 8.73 15.36 -5.25
N LEU A 155 8.61 15.40 -6.58
CA LEU A 155 8.44 14.21 -7.42
C LEU A 155 9.70 13.35 -7.40
N SER A 156 10.85 13.94 -7.63
CA SER A 156 12.16 13.26 -7.57
C SER A 156 12.38 12.62 -6.20
N ASN A 157 12.08 13.35 -5.11
CA ASN A 157 12.17 12.81 -3.75
C ASN A 157 11.19 11.66 -3.52
N SER A 158 9.97 11.73 -4.06
CA SER A 158 8.99 10.65 -3.97
C SER A 158 9.47 9.39 -4.69
N ILE A 159 10.00 9.53 -5.89
CA ILE A 159 10.60 8.42 -6.66
C ILE A 159 11.83 7.88 -5.93
N ASN A 160 12.74 8.75 -5.48
CA ASN A 160 13.92 8.35 -4.74
C ASN A 160 13.60 7.61 -3.43
N SER A 161 12.49 7.94 -2.77
CA SER A 161 12.05 7.22 -1.57
C SER A 161 11.50 5.83 -1.85
N LEU A 162 11.07 5.58 -3.09
CA LEU A 162 10.60 4.27 -3.55
C LEU A 162 11.76 3.37 -3.95
N LEU A 163 12.79 3.94 -4.59
CA LEU A 163 13.92 3.22 -5.16
C LEU A 163 14.71 2.37 -4.15
N PRO A 164 15.08 2.83 -2.94
CA PRO A 164 15.82 2.01 -1.96
C PRO A 164 15.07 0.75 -1.54
N LYS A 165 13.74 0.76 -1.64
CA LYS A 165 12.90 -0.42 -1.39
C LYS A 165 12.96 -1.43 -2.54
N LEU A 166 13.40 -0.98 -3.70
CA LEU A 166 13.56 -1.77 -4.93
C LEU A 166 15.01 -2.26 -5.12
N GLU A 167 15.99 -1.60 -4.51
CA GLU A 167 17.44 -1.85 -4.69
C GLU A 167 17.88 -3.27 -4.34
N LYS A 168 17.15 -3.97 -3.47
CA LYS A 168 17.41 -5.39 -3.19
C LYS A 168 17.21 -6.32 -4.41
N LYS A 169 16.59 -5.82 -5.50
CA LYS A 169 16.24 -6.58 -6.71
C LYS A 169 16.63 -5.90 -8.02
N MET A 170 17.30 -4.75 -7.99
CA MET A 170 17.66 -3.96 -9.17
C MET A 170 19.12 -3.52 -9.10
N THR A 171 19.78 -3.54 -10.26
CA THR A 171 21.10 -2.94 -10.39
C THR A 171 21.03 -1.41 -10.38
N PRO A 172 22.11 -0.70 -10.01
CA PRO A 172 22.16 0.77 -10.07
C PRO A 172 21.85 1.35 -11.45
N ALA A 173 22.17 0.62 -12.53
CA ALA A 173 21.88 1.02 -13.91
C ALA A 173 20.37 0.98 -14.18
N GLU A 174 19.69 -0.11 -13.83
CA GLU A 174 18.24 -0.26 -13.99
C GLU A 174 17.46 0.76 -13.15
N ILE A 175 17.96 1.11 -11.97
CA ILE A 175 17.38 2.16 -11.11
C ILE A 175 17.47 3.52 -11.81
N LYS A 176 18.63 3.85 -12.40
CA LYS A 176 18.86 5.10 -13.12
C LYS A 176 17.96 5.21 -14.34
N GLU A 177 17.85 4.15 -15.12
CA GLU A 177 16.99 4.06 -16.30
C GLU A 177 15.51 4.21 -15.92
N ALA A 178 14.98 3.42 -14.96
CA ALA A 178 13.60 3.52 -14.50
C ALA A 178 13.24 4.91 -13.96
N LYS A 179 14.19 5.59 -13.31
CA LYS A 179 14.03 6.97 -12.84
C LYS A 179 13.93 7.95 -14.00
N GLN A 180 14.77 7.81 -15.02
CA GLN A 180 14.81 8.68 -16.18
C GLN A 180 13.55 8.52 -17.03
N ASP A 181 13.13 7.29 -17.26
CA ASP A 181 11.91 6.95 -18.00
C ASP A 181 10.65 7.44 -17.30
N ALA A 182 10.56 7.26 -15.98
CA ALA A 182 9.43 7.77 -15.18
C ALA A 182 9.32 9.30 -15.25
N LEU A 183 10.46 10.00 -15.20
CA LEU A 183 10.52 11.45 -15.35
C LEU A 183 10.15 11.91 -16.76
N GLU A 184 10.57 11.18 -17.78
CA GLU A 184 10.28 11.49 -19.18
C GLU A 184 8.82 11.20 -19.53
N TRP A 185 8.28 10.08 -19.03
CA TRP A 185 6.87 9.76 -19.18
C TRP A 185 5.97 10.82 -18.53
N LEU A 186 6.29 11.27 -17.33
CA LEU A 186 5.56 12.34 -16.64
C LEU A 186 5.65 13.67 -17.43
N LYS A 187 6.80 13.99 -18.03
CA LYS A 187 6.96 15.17 -18.90
C LYS A 187 6.09 15.08 -20.16
N THR A 188 6.01 13.92 -20.79
CA THR A 188 5.35 13.74 -22.09
C THR A 188 3.83 13.56 -21.98
N HIS A 189 3.31 12.97 -20.87
CA HIS A 189 1.91 12.56 -20.80
C HIS A 189 1.01 13.40 -19.89
N GLN A 190 1.51 14.12 -18.92
CA GLN A 190 0.64 14.87 -17.98
C GLN A 190 1.26 16.09 -17.30
N VAL A 191 2.49 16.45 -17.56
CA VAL A 191 3.12 17.59 -16.88
C VAL A 191 2.53 18.92 -17.33
N ARG A 192 1.88 19.00 -18.49
CA ARG A 192 1.15 20.22 -18.89
C ARG A 192 -0.01 20.49 -17.93
N ASP A 193 -0.80 19.45 -17.58
CA ASP A 193 -1.89 19.61 -16.61
C ASP A 193 -1.36 19.82 -15.19
N TYR A 194 -0.22 19.20 -14.87
CA TYR A 194 0.44 19.35 -13.58
C TYR A 194 1.03 20.74 -13.38
N THR A 195 1.59 21.33 -14.44
CA THR A 195 2.15 22.69 -14.42
C THR A 195 1.07 23.76 -14.50
N ALA A 196 0.01 23.56 -15.31
CA ALA A 196 -1.10 24.51 -15.44
C ALA A 196 -1.98 24.54 -14.18
N GLU A 197 -2.25 23.37 -13.57
CA GLU A 197 -3.10 23.24 -12.38
C GLU A 197 -2.42 23.72 -11.08
N PHE A 198 -1.08 23.75 -11.05
CA PHE A 198 -0.31 24.09 -9.85
C PHE A 198 0.67 25.25 -10.00
N GLY A 199 0.62 25.99 -11.12
CA GLY A 199 1.41 27.21 -11.31
C GLY A 199 2.93 26.99 -11.36
N MET A 200 3.37 25.82 -11.81
CA MET A 200 4.81 25.56 -12.02
C MET A 200 5.26 26.06 -13.38
N TYR A 201 6.05 27.09 -13.37
CA TYR A 201 6.88 27.48 -14.51
C TYR A 201 8.15 26.65 -14.51
N LEU A 202 8.49 26.09 -15.66
CA LEU A 202 9.80 25.53 -15.96
C LEU A 202 10.80 26.66 -16.13
#